data_491211d95e9de26712a0fc1699bf6c0b
#
_entry.id   491211d95e9de26712a0fc1699bf6c0b
#
_cell.length_a   1.000
_cell.length_b   1.000
_cell.length_c   1.000
_cell.angle_alpha   90.00
_cell.angle_beta   90.00
_cell.angle_gamma   90.00
#
_symmetry.space_group_name_H-M   'P 1'
#
loop_
_entity.id
_entity.type
_entity.pdbx_description
1 polymer ?
#
loop_
_entity_poly.entity_id
_entity_poly.type
_entity_poly.pdbx_seq_one_letter_code
_entity_poly.pdbx_strand_id
1 'polypeptide(L)'
;MKIVYDELVALLGAENNELNFKAVPPAVVLMVGLQGSGKTTTSAKIALKLKKNKRVLLASLDVYRPAAQEQLAQLGAQIGVDVLPVVAGEKPLEITRRAMSVGKKGLYDVLILDTAGRLQIDETLMDEVAAVKKLAQPTETLLVADALIGQEACNVAREFNEKVGVTGCLLYTSPSPRDV
;
A
#
# COMPACT_ATOMS: atom_id res chain seq x y z
N MET A 1 -1.49 23.36 -5.25
CA MET A 1 -0.86 22.39 -4.34
C MET A 1 -1.25 22.60 -2.88
N LYS A 2 -1.14 23.80 -2.34
CA LYS A 2 -1.50 24.08 -0.93
C LYS A 2 -2.96 23.72 -0.61
N ILE A 3 -3.91 24.04 -1.49
CA ILE A 3 -5.35 23.76 -1.28
C ILE A 3 -5.61 22.26 -1.18
N VAL A 4 -5.01 21.44 -2.07
CA VAL A 4 -5.15 19.97 -2.04
C VAL A 4 -4.55 19.40 -0.77
N TYR A 5 -3.41 19.90 -0.34
CA TYR A 5 -2.79 19.50 0.92
C TYR A 5 -3.68 19.84 2.12
N ASP A 6 -4.19 21.07 2.18
CA ASP A 6 -5.04 21.54 3.29
C ASP A 6 -6.34 20.72 3.37
N GLU A 7 -6.97 20.38 2.23
CA GLU A 7 -8.16 19.53 2.20
C GLU A 7 -7.85 18.07 2.61
N LEU A 8 -6.72 17.51 2.18
CA LEU A 8 -6.30 16.17 2.60
C LEU A 8 -5.99 16.13 4.11
N VAL A 9 -5.37 17.17 4.65
CA VAL A 9 -5.13 17.32 6.08
C VAL A 9 -6.44 17.40 6.85
N ALA A 10 -7.42 18.16 6.34
CA ALA A 10 -8.74 18.26 6.97
C ALA A 10 -9.48 16.92 6.95
N LEU A 11 -9.29 16.11 5.91
CA LEU A 11 -9.95 14.81 5.74
C LEU A 11 -9.29 13.69 6.57
N LEU A 12 -7.97 13.67 6.63
CA LEU A 12 -7.17 12.55 7.16
C LEU A 12 -6.47 12.88 8.49
N GLY A 13 -6.55 14.14 8.95
CA GLY A 13 -5.89 14.63 10.15
C GLY A 13 -4.53 15.29 9.90
N ALA A 14 -4.17 16.21 10.78
CA ALA A 14 -2.95 17.03 10.68
C ALA A 14 -1.72 16.39 11.37
N GLU A 15 -1.92 15.31 12.12
CA GLU A 15 -0.85 14.71 12.91
C GLU A 15 0.02 13.79 12.03
N ASN A 16 1.32 14.08 12.02
CA ASN A 16 2.31 13.19 11.44
C ASN A 16 2.60 12.06 12.42
N ASN A 17 1.73 11.05 12.42
CA ASN A 17 1.89 9.89 13.28
C ASN A 17 2.86 8.89 12.65
N GLU A 18 3.73 8.32 13.48
CA GLU A 18 4.53 7.18 13.08
C GLU A 18 3.62 5.99 12.78
N LEU A 19 4.04 5.16 11.80
CA LEU A 19 3.32 3.94 11.47
C LEU A 19 3.16 3.03 12.70
N ASN A 20 1.96 2.56 12.92
CA ASN A 20 1.66 1.70 14.06
C ASN A 20 1.97 0.24 13.74
N PHE A 21 3.00 -0.29 14.38
CA PHE A 21 3.37 -1.71 14.30
C PHE A 21 3.06 -2.49 15.59
N LYS A 22 2.28 -1.90 16.50
CA LYS A 22 1.89 -2.53 17.76
C LYS A 22 0.77 -3.55 17.52
N ALA A 23 1.14 -4.71 17.05
CA ALA A 23 0.23 -5.83 16.82
C ALA A 23 0.97 -7.15 17.04
N VAL A 24 0.21 -8.24 17.13
CA VAL A 24 0.79 -9.59 17.07
C VAL A 24 1.43 -9.76 15.69
N PRO A 25 2.73 -10.07 15.60
CA PRO A 25 3.42 -10.19 14.31
C PRO A 25 2.83 -11.27 13.40
N PRO A 26 2.82 -11.02 12.08
CA PRO A 26 3.25 -9.79 11.44
C PRO A 26 2.23 -8.66 11.54
N ALA A 27 2.68 -7.42 11.80
CA ALA A 27 1.85 -6.25 11.61
C ALA A 27 1.61 -6.04 10.11
N VAL A 28 0.35 -5.90 9.71
CA VAL A 28 -0.01 -5.82 8.29
C VAL A 28 -0.20 -4.37 7.87
N VAL A 29 0.46 -3.98 6.80
CA VAL A 29 0.29 -2.68 6.13
C VAL A 29 -0.37 -2.93 4.78
N LEU A 30 -1.52 -2.34 4.56
CA LEU A 30 -2.26 -2.41 3.29
C LEU A 30 -2.03 -1.14 2.48
N MET A 31 -1.49 -1.29 1.28
CA MET A 31 -1.25 -0.16 0.37
C MET A 31 -2.40 -0.04 -0.62
N VAL A 32 -3.06 1.12 -0.66
CA VAL A 32 -4.22 1.38 -1.52
C VAL A 32 -4.00 2.64 -2.36
N GLY A 33 -4.74 2.78 -3.46
CA GLY A 33 -4.67 3.93 -4.35
C GLY A 33 -4.85 3.58 -5.82
N LEU A 34 -4.93 4.59 -6.68
CA LEU A 34 -5.12 4.42 -8.11
C LEU A 34 -3.87 3.85 -8.80
N GLN A 35 -4.06 3.40 -10.04
CA GLN A 35 -2.96 2.97 -10.90
C GLN A 35 -1.99 4.13 -11.17
N GLY A 36 -0.70 3.86 -11.12
CA GLY A 36 0.34 4.87 -11.34
C GLY A 36 0.60 5.81 -10.16
N SER A 37 -0.11 5.67 -9.03
CA SER A 37 0.12 6.51 -7.85
C SER A 37 1.44 6.23 -7.10
N GLY A 38 2.13 5.15 -7.45
CA GLY A 38 3.42 4.79 -6.83
C GLY A 38 3.33 3.82 -5.65
N LYS A 39 2.24 3.05 -5.52
CA LYS A 39 2.08 2.06 -4.42
C LYS A 39 3.24 1.08 -4.33
N THR A 40 3.57 0.41 -5.42
CA THR A 40 4.64 -0.59 -5.48
C THR A 40 5.99 -0.01 -5.08
N THR A 41 6.34 1.16 -5.62
CA THR A 41 7.58 1.87 -5.26
C THR A 41 7.57 2.30 -3.80
N THR A 42 6.43 2.77 -3.30
CA THR A 42 6.27 3.18 -1.90
C THR A 42 6.38 1.99 -0.96
N SER A 43 5.77 0.85 -1.31
CA SER A 43 5.91 -0.40 -0.56
C SER A 43 7.38 -0.79 -0.38
N ALA A 44 8.16 -0.73 -1.46
CA ALA A 44 9.60 -1.00 -1.41
C ALA A 44 10.38 0.02 -0.57
N LYS A 45 10.04 1.32 -0.65
CA LYS A 45 10.68 2.36 0.18
C LYS A 45 10.39 2.18 1.66
N ILE A 46 9.15 1.86 2.03
CA ILE A 46 8.78 1.56 3.42
C ILE A 46 9.52 0.32 3.91
N ALA A 47 9.55 -0.74 3.10
CA ALA A 47 10.27 -1.97 3.43
C ALA A 47 11.76 -1.72 3.63
N LEU A 48 12.40 -0.92 2.77
CA LEU A 48 13.82 -0.55 2.89
C LEU A 48 14.11 0.21 4.20
N LYS A 49 13.20 1.09 4.61
CA LYS A 49 13.33 1.81 5.88
C LYS A 49 13.18 0.87 7.07
N LEU A 50 12.21 -0.03 7.02
CA LEU A 50 11.89 -0.94 8.12
C LEU A 50 12.89 -2.09 8.27
N LYS A 51 13.50 -2.56 7.18
CA LYS A 51 14.42 -3.72 7.22
C LYS A 51 15.64 -3.53 8.13
N LYS A 52 15.96 -2.30 8.52
CA LYS A 52 17.05 -2.01 9.44
C LYS A 52 16.84 -2.66 10.81
N ASN A 53 15.58 -2.76 11.25
CA ASN A 53 15.23 -3.23 12.60
C ASN A 53 14.11 -4.29 12.60
N LYS A 54 13.56 -4.64 11.44
CA LYS A 54 12.41 -5.54 11.31
C LYS A 54 12.58 -6.48 10.13
N ARG A 55 12.08 -7.69 10.26
CA ARG A 55 11.93 -8.61 9.13
C ARG A 55 10.64 -8.27 8.39
N VAL A 56 10.78 -7.91 7.13
CA VAL A 56 9.67 -7.47 6.29
C VAL A 56 9.42 -8.48 5.17
N LEU A 57 8.14 -8.79 4.93
CA LEU A 57 7.67 -9.55 3.79
C LEU A 57 6.81 -8.64 2.90
N LEU A 58 7.11 -8.60 1.61
CA LEU A 58 6.29 -7.93 0.60
C LEU A 58 5.42 -8.94 -0.13
N ALA A 59 4.19 -8.59 -0.44
CA ALA A 59 3.31 -9.41 -1.28
C ALA A 59 2.52 -8.53 -2.24
N SER A 60 2.55 -8.86 -3.54
CA SER A 60 1.75 -8.21 -4.57
C SER A 60 0.41 -8.90 -4.70
N LEU A 61 -0.66 -8.13 -4.62
CA LEU A 61 -2.04 -8.57 -4.87
C LEU A 61 -2.52 -8.17 -6.28
N ASP A 62 -1.66 -7.52 -7.08
CA ASP A 62 -2.00 -7.07 -8.44
C ASP A 62 -1.90 -8.22 -9.44
N VAL A 63 -2.92 -9.07 -9.46
CA VAL A 63 -3.03 -10.21 -10.37
C VAL A 63 -3.44 -9.81 -11.79
N TYR A 64 -3.88 -8.57 -11.98
CA TYR A 64 -4.35 -8.06 -13.26
C TYR A 64 -3.22 -7.58 -14.16
N ARG A 65 -2.06 -7.29 -13.56
CA ARG A 65 -0.86 -6.82 -14.25
C ARG A 65 0.35 -7.67 -13.84
N PRO A 66 0.70 -8.71 -14.60
CA PRO A 66 1.85 -9.57 -14.29
C PRO A 66 3.15 -8.78 -14.10
N ALA A 67 3.36 -7.73 -14.90
CA ALA A 67 4.52 -6.85 -14.78
C ALA A 67 4.60 -6.14 -13.41
N ALA A 68 3.47 -5.88 -12.74
CA ALA A 68 3.48 -5.26 -11.41
C ALA A 68 3.99 -6.23 -10.33
N GLN A 69 3.64 -7.51 -10.44
CA GLN A 69 4.17 -8.55 -9.55
C GLN A 69 5.68 -8.74 -9.73
N GLU A 70 6.14 -8.78 -10.99
CA GLU A 70 7.56 -8.83 -11.31
C GLU A 70 8.32 -7.60 -10.82
N GLN A 71 7.74 -6.42 -10.99
CA GLN A 71 8.32 -5.16 -10.49
C GLN A 71 8.55 -5.20 -8.99
N LEU A 72 7.56 -5.65 -8.21
CA LEU A 72 7.73 -5.77 -6.75
C LEU A 72 8.81 -6.78 -6.39
N ALA A 73 8.87 -7.92 -7.10
CA ALA A 73 9.90 -8.93 -6.88
C ALA A 73 11.32 -8.37 -7.17
N GLN A 74 11.47 -7.63 -8.26
CA GLN A 74 12.75 -6.99 -8.62
C GLN A 74 13.15 -5.92 -7.58
N LEU A 75 12.22 -5.08 -7.15
CA LEU A 75 12.47 -4.08 -6.11
C LEU A 75 12.86 -4.73 -4.78
N GLY A 76 12.16 -5.79 -4.38
CA GLY A 76 12.50 -6.56 -3.18
C GLY A 76 13.92 -7.13 -3.24
N ALA A 77 14.30 -7.74 -4.37
CA ALA A 77 15.64 -8.25 -4.59
C ALA A 77 16.71 -7.14 -4.51
N GLN A 78 16.46 -5.99 -5.16
CA GLN A 78 17.38 -4.85 -5.15
C GLN A 78 17.62 -4.30 -3.74
N ILE A 79 16.60 -4.26 -2.91
CA ILE A 79 16.71 -3.73 -1.54
C ILE A 79 17.00 -4.81 -0.50
N GLY A 80 17.09 -6.09 -0.89
CA GLY A 80 17.34 -7.21 0.02
C GLY A 80 16.21 -7.43 1.02
N VAL A 81 14.96 -7.42 0.55
CA VAL A 81 13.74 -7.70 1.32
C VAL A 81 13.01 -8.87 0.68
N ASP A 82 12.50 -9.76 1.50
CA ASP A 82 11.78 -10.93 1.03
C ASP A 82 10.45 -10.55 0.37
N VAL A 83 10.18 -11.16 -0.78
CA VAL A 83 8.91 -11.01 -1.51
C VAL A 83 8.24 -12.37 -1.62
N LEU A 84 6.94 -12.40 -1.36
CA LEU A 84 6.14 -13.62 -1.52
C LEU A 84 6.19 -14.07 -2.97
N PRO A 85 6.62 -15.33 -3.27
CA PRO A 85 6.66 -15.82 -4.63
C PRO A 85 5.29 -15.79 -5.30
N VAL A 86 5.26 -15.44 -6.57
CA VAL A 86 4.04 -15.45 -7.39
C VAL A 86 3.63 -16.88 -7.70
N VAL A 87 2.35 -17.18 -7.50
CA VAL A 87 1.71 -18.42 -7.93
C VAL A 87 0.66 -18.08 -8.98
N ALA A 88 0.79 -18.64 -10.17
CA ALA A 88 -0.11 -18.38 -11.26
C ALA A 88 -1.54 -18.82 -10.92
N GLY A 89 -2.52 -17.95 -11.25
CA GLY A 89 -3.94 -18.23 -11.05
C GLY A 89 -4.48 -17.93 -9.65
N GLU A 90 -3.64 -17.56 -8.69
CA GLU A 90 -4.13 -17.13 -7.37
C GLU A 90 -4.91 -15.81 -7.47
N LYS A 91 -5.99 -15.73 -6.70
CA LYS A 91 -6.77 -14.49 -6.52
C LYS A 91 -6.20 -13.64 -5.37
N PRO A 92 -6.48 -12.33 -5.30
CA PRO A 92 -5.96 -11.46 -4.25
C PRO A 92 -6.21 -11.95 -2.82
N LEU A 93 -7.38 -12.51 -2.54
CA LEU A 93 -7.70 -13.08 -1.23
C LEU A 93 -6.90 -14.35 -0.90
N GLU A 94 -6.60 -15.17 -1.90
CA GLU A 94 -5.78 -16.38 -1.72
C GLU A 94 -4.32 -16.00 -1.43
N ILE A 95 -3.78 -15.04 -2.19
CA ILE A 95 -2.46 -14.46 -1.95
C ILE A 95 -2.38 -13.86 -0.55
N THR A 96 -3.41 -13.13 -0.12
CA THR A 96 -3.48 -12.53 1.22
C THR A 96 -3.42 -13.60 2.31
N ARG A 97 -4.19 -14.68 2.20
CA ARG A 97 -4.14 -15.81 3.16
C ARG A 97 -2.77 -16.45 3.21
N ARG A 98 -2.18 -16.71 2.04
CA ARG A 98 -0.84 -17.28 1.92
C ARG A 98 0.24 -16.36 2.50
N ALA A 99 0.17 -15.06 2.21
CA ALA A 99 1.08 -14.06 2.75
C ALA A 99 1.03 -14.01 4.28
N MET A 100 -0.17 -14.02 4.86
CA MET A 100 -0.34 -14.03 6.32
C MET A 100 0.19 -15.33 6.94
N SER A 101 -0.04 -16.49 6.32
CA SER A 101 0.48 -17.77 6.77
C SER A 101 2.01 -17.82 6.72
N VAL A 102 2.60 -17.40 5.59
CA VAL A 102 4.05 -17.31 5.41
C VAL A 102 4.65 -16.29 6.39
N GLY A 103 4.01 -15.15 6.54
CA GLY A 103 4.43 -14.11 7.48
C GLY A 103 4.55 -14.61 8.92
N LYS A 104 3.53 -15.33 9.38
CA LYS A 104 3.53 -15.94 10.73
C LYS A 104 4.59 -17.05 10.88
N LYS A 105 4.61 -18.01 9.95
CA LYS A 105 5.54 -19.15 9.98
C LYS A 105 6.99 -18.71 9.83
N GLY A 106 7.24 -17.71 9.01
CA GLY A 106 8.56 -17.14 8.75
C GLY A 106 9.04 -16.16 9.82
N LEU A 107 8.25 -15.89 10.85
CA LEU A 107 8.56 -14.93 11.92
C LEU A 107 8.89 -13.53 11.38
N TYR A 108 8.10 -13.06 10.42
CA TYR A 108 8.20 -11.69 9.95
C TYR A 108 7.53 -10.73 10.94
N ASP A 109 8.13 -9.56 11.11
CA ASP A 109 7.58 -8.50 11.96
C ASP A 109 6.50 -7.69 11.24
N VAL A 110 6.68 -7.50 9.92
CA VAL A 110 5.79 -6.69 9.08
C VAL A 110 5.51 -7.40 7.77
N LEU A 111 4.24 -7.36 7.36
CA LEU A 111 3.76 -7.79 6.05
C LEU A 111 3.18 -6.58 5.33
N ILE A 112 3.70 -6.25 4.15
CA ILE A 112 3.18 -5.18 3.30
C ILE A 112 2.44 -5.81 2.12
N LEU A 113 1.15 -5.50 2.00
CA LEU A 113 0.28 -5.94 0.92
C LEU A 113 0.11 -4.81 -0.10
N ASP A 114 0.66 -5.00 -1.29
CA ASP A 114 0.57 -4.06 -2.41
C ASP A 114 -0.64 -4.41 -3.29
N THR A 115 -1.74 -3.64 -3.17
CA THR A 115 -2.97 -3.91 -3.91
C THR A 115 -2.89 -3.46 -5.37
N ALA A 116 -3.73 -4.06 -6.21
CA ALA A 116 -3.96 -3.57 -7.56
C ALA A 116 -4.44 -2.11 -7.54
N GLY A 117 -4.09 -1.36 -8.56
CA GLY A 117 -4.68 -0.05 -8.84
C GLY A 117 -5.44 -0.09 -10.16
N ARG A 118 -6.54 0.65 -10.23
CA ARG A 118 -7.26 0.93 -11.47
C ARG A 118 -7.15 2.41 -11.81
N LEU A 119 -7.43 2.76 -13.06
CA LEU A 119 -7.39 4.15 -13.53
C LEU A 119 -8.44 5.03 -12.84
N GLN A 120 -9.55 4.42 -12.45
CA GLN A 120 -10.65 5.06 -11.75
C GLN A 120 -11.11 4.19 -10.59
N ILE A 121 -11.75 4.80 -9.60
CA ILE A 121 -12.43 4.07 -8.53
C ILE A 121 -13.70 3.47 -9.11
N ASP A 122 -13.84 2.16 -8.96
CA ASP A 122 -15.07 1.42 -9.28
C ASP A 122 -15.45 0.49 -8.11
N GLU A 123 -16.68 0.02 -8.11
CA GLU A 123 -17.18 -0.86 -7.04
C GLU A 123 -16.34 -2.14 -6.93
N THR A 124 -15.93 -2.71 -8.06
CA THR A 124 -15.14 -3.95 -8.09
C THR A 124 -13.81 -3.78 -7.36
N LEU A 125 -13.10 -2.66 -7.59
CA LEU A 125 -11.86 -2.34 -6.88
C LEU A 125 -12.12 -2.19 -5.38
N MET A 126 -13.14 -1.42 -5.03
CA MET A 126 -13.45 -1.12 -3.63
C MET A 126 -13.88 -2.36 -2.86
N ASP A 127 -14.68 -3.22 -3.47
CA ASP A 127 -15.10 -4.49 -2.87
C ASP A 127 -13.91 -5.44 -2.66
N GLU A 128 -13.00 -5.52 -3.63
CA GLU A 128 -11.80 -6.33 -3.51
C GLU A 128 -10.90 -5.83 -2.37
N VAL A 129 -10.64 -4.53 -2.33
CA VAL A 129 -9.82 -3.92 -1.26
C VAL A 129 -10.48 -4.09 0.11
N ALA A 130 -11.80 -3.89 0.20
CA ALA A 130 -12.56 -4.11 1.43
C ALA A 130 -12.49 -5.56 1.90
N ALA A 131 -12.61 -6.53 0.98
CA ALA A 131 -12.49 -7.95 1.30
C ALA A 131 -11.09 -8.33 1.78
N VAL A 132 -10.05 -7.80 1.13
CA VAL A 132 -8.65 -7.97 1.55
C VAL A 132 -8.45 -7.37 2.95
N LYS A 133 -8.94 -6.16 3.19
CA LYS A 133 -8.85 -5.50 4.50
C LYS A 133 -9.53 -6.31 5.59
N LYS A 134 -10.75 -6.79 5.34
CA LYS A 134 -11.50 -7.63 6.29
C LYS A 134 -10.75 -8.92 6.64
N LEU A 135 -10.09 -9.53 5.67
CA LEU A 135 -9.32 -10.76 5.86
C LEU A 135 -8.00 -10.50 6.59
N ALA A 136 -7.25 -9.49 6.17
CA ALA A 136 -5.90 -9.19 6.68
C ALA A 136 -5.91 -8.44 8.00
N GLN A 137 -6.96 -7.69 8.31
CA GLN A 137 -7.07 -6.82 9.50
C GLN A 137 -5.79 -5.97 9.70
N PRO A 138 -5.45 -5.13 8.70
CA PRO A 138 -4.22 -4.37 8.75
C PRO A 138 -4.18 -3.40 9.92
N THR A 139 -2.99 -3.20 10.49
CA THR A 139 -2.74 -2.15 11.48
C THR A 139 -2.71 -0.78 10.84
N GLU A 140 -2.28 -0.73 9.58
CA GLU A 140 -2.23 0.47 8.76
C GLU A 140 -2.83 0.22 7.39
N THR A 141 -3.66 1.16 6.94
CA THR A 141 -4.17 1.24 5.56
C THR A 141 -3.68 2.55 4.97
N LEU A 142 -2.69 2.49 4.11
CA LEU A 142 -2.00 3.66 3.56
C LEU A 142 -2.47 3.96 2.15
N LEU A 143 -3.06 5.11 1.96
CA LEU A 143 -3.39 5.63 0.64
C LEU A 143 -2.13 6.27 0.02
N VAL A 144 -1.81 5.86 -1.20
CA VAL A 144 -0.79 6.53 -2.02
C VAL A 144 -1.50 7.33 -3.09
N ALA A 145 -1.34 8.63 -3.05
CA ALA A 145 -1.96 9.56 -4.00
C ALA A 145 -0.91 10.42 -4.69
N ASP A 146 -1.18 10.78 -5.95
CA ASP A 146 -0.35 11.70 -6.72
C ASP A 146 -0.98 13.09 -6.68
N ALA A 147 -0.22 14.08 -6.22
CA ALA A 147 -0.66 15.47 -6.17
C ALA A 147 -0.90 16.09 -7.56
N LEU A 148 -0.35 15.48 -8.62
CA LEU A 148 -0.55 15.97 -10.00
C LEU A 148 -2.00 15.86 -10.46
N ILE A 149 -2.79 14.96 -9.90
CA ILE A 149 -4.21 14.83 -10.22
C ILE A 149 -5.07 15.91 -9.55
N GLY A 150 -4.46 16.83 -8.79
CA GLY A 150 -5.13 18.01 -8.24
C GLY A 150 -6.29 17.68 -7.31
N GLN A 151 -7.43 18.33 -7.54
CA GLN A 151 -8.65 18.16 -6.73
C GLN A 151 -9.18 16.71 -6.72
N GLU A 152 -8.89 15.95 -7.77
CA GLU A 152 -9.26 14.52 -7.83
C GLU A 152 -8.59 13.71 -6.74
N ALA A 153 -7.40 14.10 -6.28
CA ALA A 153 -6.74 13.45 -5.14
C ALA A 153 -7.59 13.49 -3.87
N CYS A 154 -8.33 14.58 -3.65
CA CYS A 154 -9.23 14.71 -2.49
C CYS A 154 -10.45 13.80 -2.63
N ASN A 155 -11.03 13.70 -3.83
CA ASN A 155 -12.15 12.80 -4.09
C ASN A 155 -11.73 11.34 -3.88
N VAL A 156 -10.58 10.95 -4.43
CA VAL A 156 -9.99 9.62 -4.26
C VAL A 156 -9.78 9.31 -2.77
N ALA A 157 -9.19 10.24 -2.03
CA ALA A 157 -8.95 10.07 -0.60
C ALA A 157 -10.25 9.90 0.19
N ARG A 158 -11.28 10.69 -0.14
CA ARG A 158 -12.60 10.59 0.50
C ARG A 158 -13.24 9.24 0.24
N GLU A 159 -13.28 8.79 -1.01
CA GLU A 159 -13.89 7.52 -1.37
C GLU A 159 -13.17 6.33 -0.73
N PHE A 160 -11.83 6.29 -0.75
CA PHE A 160 -11.08 5.26 -0.05
C PHE A 160 -11.31 5.30 1.46
N ASN A 161 -11.37 6.50 2.06
CA ASN A 161 -11.60 6.62 3.49
C ASN A 161 -13.00 6.16 3.90
N GLU A 162 -14.03 6.50 3.13
CA GLU A 162 -15.43 6.09 3.38
C GLU A 162 -15.62 4.58 3.24
N LYS A 163 -15.04 3.98 2.21
CA LYS A 163 -15.23 2.55 1.90
C LYS A 163 -14.30 1.63 2.67
N VAL A 164 -13.08 2.04 2.90
CA VAL A 164 -12.02 1.15 3.43
C VAL A 164 -11.49 1.65 4.78
N GLY A 165 -11.59 2.94 5.08
CA GLY A 165 -11.00 3.54 6.27
C GLY A 165 -9.48 3.61 6.16
N VAL A 166 -8.97 4.77 5.76
CA VAL A 166 -7.54 5.03 5.58
C VAL A 166 -6.95 5.51 6.91
N THR A 167 -5.78 4.97 7.31
CA THR A 167 -5.07 5.39 8.53
C THR A 167 -4.00 6.44 8.25
N GLY A 168 -3.54 6.54 7.00
CA GLY A 168 -2.53 7.51 6.58
C GLY A 168 -2.54 7.71 5.07
N CYS A 169 -2.05 8.86 4.63
CA CYS A 169 -1.90 9.18 3.21
C CYS A 169 -0.46 9.60 2.91
N LEU A 170 0.08 9.03 1.85
CA LEU A 170 1.37 9.39 1.26
C LEU A 170 1.11 10.14 -0.03
N LEU A 171 1.37 11.43 -0.01
CA LEU A 171 1.17 12.30 -1.16
C LEU A 171 2.49 12.47 -1.91
N TYR A 172 2.55 11.95 -3.13
CA TYR A 172 3.67 12.21 -4.03
C TYR A 172 3.46 13.51 -4.78
N THR A 173 4.47 14.37 -4.69
CA THR A 173 4.58 15.57 -5.52
C THR A 173 5.68 15.35 -6.53
N SER A 174 5.51 15.79 -7.77
CA SER A 174 6.63 15.84 -8.72
C SER A 174 7.76 16.66 -8.12
N PRO A 175 9.02 16.22 -8.23
CA PRO A 175 10.14 17.01 -7.77
C PRO A 175 10.10 18.37 -8.47
N SER A 176 10.20 19.44 -7.69
CA SER A 176 10.38 20.77 -8.25
C SER A 176 11.69 20.81 -9.03
N PRO A 177 11.78 21.55 -10.15
CA PRO A 177 13.06 21.77 -10.82
C PRO A 177 14.18 22.35 -9.94
N ARG A 178 13.83 22.79 -8.71
CA ARG A 178 14.77 23.29 -7.69
C ARG A 178 15.32 22.19 -6.77
N ASP A 179 14.79 20.98 -6.86
CA ASP A 179 15.16 19.84 -6.00
C ASP A 179 16.07 18.83 -6.73
N VAL A 180 16.57 19.24 -7.92
CA VAL A 180 17.52 18.48 -8.74
C VAL A 180 18.92 19.03 -8.59
#